data_12ab606d5d91ad3ddab97306d6701fa3
#
_entry.id   12ab606d5d91ad3ddab97306d6701fa3
#
_cell.length_a   1.000
_cell.length_b   1.000
_cell.length_c   1.000
_cell.angle_alpha   90.00
_cell.angle_beta   90.00
_cell.angle_gamma   90.00
#
_symmetry.space_group_name_H-M   'P 1'
#
loop_
_entity.id
_entity.type
_entity.pdbx_description
1 polymer ?
#
loop_
_entity_poly.entity_id
_entity_poly.type
_entity_poly.pdbx_seq_one_letter_code
_entity_poly.pdbx_strand_id
1 'polypeptide(L)'
;SQWMWGQHFPQMDARNYVSDTALFIPRRPWLAASEVFGMNMAVWTFDRFLMNEDFAKINGHTIKQNFKTGPVWDTDKFSTNLVAHPYHGSLYFNAARSNGLNFWQSIPFAAGGSLMWEFFMETEPPSINDMLATSFGGIELGEITYRLSDLFIDNRSHGAERVGREILSGLISPMRAINRIITGEAWRHSSSKGRVYTSVPVNFIVGVGPRFLAEQEGSKHGTTSMHVSFRLDYGDPFNDDFYSPYEWFQLKAGFDFFSSQPLISQVNAVGAIWGKQVWSKGPRSLAAGIFQHFDYYDSELKSNSSQTVAPYRISEAAAVGG
;
A
#
# COMPACT_ATOMS: atom_id res chain seq x y z
N SER A 1 -12.72 36.94 8.31
CA SER A 1 -12.67 36.29 9.61
C SER A 1 -12.27 34.83 9.40
N GLN A 2 -11.00 34.54 9.66
CA GLN A 2 -10.43 33.20 9.62
C GLN A 2 -10.83 32.45 10.89
N TRP A 3 -11.59 31.41 10.73
CA TRP A 3 -11.79 30.42 11.79
C TRP A 3 -10.69 29.36 11.62
N MET A 4 -9.54 29.58 12.30
CA MET A 4 -8.55 28.53 12.52
C MET A 4 -9.02 27.70 13.72
N TRP A 5 -9.48 26.49 13.47
CA TRP A 5 -9.63 25.48 14.50
C TRP A 5 -8.23 24.91 14.79
N GLY A 6 -7.50 25.58 15.66
CA GLY A 6 -6.33 24.99 16.30
C GLY A 6 -6.80 23.95 17.31
N GLN A 7 -6.86 22.70 16.91
CA GLN A 7 -6.99 21.63 17.88
C GLN A 7 -5.66 21.55 18.64
N HIS A 8 -5.68 21.95 19.89
CA HIS A 8 -4.64 21.61 20.85
C HIS A 8 -4.70 20.08 21.07
N PHE A 9 -3.84 19.35 20.39
CA PHE A 9 -3.59 17.97 20.75
C PHE A 9 -2.79 17.97 22.07
N PRO A 10 -3.25 17.22 23.10
CA PRO A 10 -2.45 17.05 24.30
C PRO A 10 -1.13 16.42 23.90
N GLN A 11 -0.01 17.01 24.32
CA GLN A 11 1.31 16.38 24.19
C GLN A 11 1.24 15.03 24.94
N MET A 12 1.19 13.94 24.18
CA MET A 12 1.26 12.62 24.75
C MET A 12 2.71 12.33 25.14
N ASP A 13 2.88 11.84 26.38
CA ASP A 13 4.18 11.40 26.87
C ASP A 13 4.64 10.24 25.95
N ALA A 14 5.70 10.49 25.18
CA ALA A 14 6.26 9.54 24.20
C ALA A 14 6.57 8.15 24.80
N ARG A 15 6.71 8.06 26.12
CA ARG A 15 6.98 6.83 26.87
C ARG A 15 5.81 5.82 26.88
N ASN A 16 4.59 6.23 26.51
CA ASN A 16 3.39 5.39 26.53
C ASN A 16 2.84 5.08 25.13
N TYR A 17 3.52 5.53 24.07
CA TYR A 17 3.07 5.31 22.71
C TYR A 17 3.66 4.02 22.14
N VAL A 18 2.81 3.03 21.91
CA VAL A 18 3.17 1.83 21.16
C VAL A 18 2.62 1.98 19.74
N SER A 19 3.47 2.41 18.83
CA SER A 19 3.12 2.70 17.46
C SER A 19 2.91 1.44 16.59
N ASP A 20 3.48 0.31 17.01
CA ASP A 20 3.37 -0.96 16.27
C ASP A 20 2.47 -1.97 16.99
N THR A 21 1.24 -2.08 16.50
CA THR A 21 0.22 -2.98 17.06
C THR A 21 0.53 -4.46 16.84
N ALA A 22 1.42 -4.80 15.92
CA ALA A 22 1.88 -6.18 15.72
C ALA A 22 2.54 -6.77 16.97
N LEU A 23 3.09 -5.93 17.87
CA LEU A 23 3.67 -6.36 19.12
C LEU A 23 2.67 -7.05 20.07
N PHE A 24 1.37 -6.80 19.91
CA PHE A 24 0.31 -7.41 20.71
C PHE A 24 -0.31 -8.65 20.07
N ILE A 25 0.13 -9.02 18.87
CA ILE A 25 -0.34 -10.19 18.14
C ILE A 25 0.67 -11.32 18.35
N PRO A 26 0.23 -12.56 18.68
CA PRO A 26 1.13 -13.69 18.74
C PRO A 26 1.87 -13.91 17.42
N ARG A 27 3.18 -14.13 17.49
CA ARG A 27 4.01 -14.39 16.30
C ARG A 27 3.71 -15.76 15.71
N ARG A 28 3.26 -15.78 14.44
CA ARG A 28 2.87 -16.99 13.70
C ARG A 28 3.52 -17.02 12.31
N PRO A 29 4.87 -17.10 12.20
CA PRO A 29 5.54 -16.98 10.90
C PRO A 29 5.16 -18.08 9.92
N TRP A 30 4.88 -19.30 10.39
CA TRP A 30 4.41 -20.39 9.53
C TRP A 30 2.99 -20.18 9.00
N LEU A 31 2.11 -19.57 9.78
CA LEU A 31 0.79 -19.18 9.28
C LEU A 31 0.92 -18.08 8.23
N ALA A 32 1.76 -17.07 8.47
CA ALA A 32 2.06 -16.04 7.48
C ALA A 32 2.57 -16.64 6.16
N ALA A 33 3.51 -17.59 6.22
CA ALA A 33 4.01 -18.28 5.03
C ALA A 33 2.90 -19.07 4.31
N SER A 34 2.02 -19.74 5.06
CA SER A 34 0.87 -20.47 4.50
C SER A 34 -0.15 -19.53 3.87
N GLU A 35 -0.36 -18.34 4.42
CA GLU A 35 -1.26 -17.32 3.86
C GLU A 35 -0.68 -16.74 2.56
N VAL A 36 0.62 -16.45 2.49
CA VAL A 36 1.30 -16.03 1.26
C VAL A 36 1.20 -17.10 0.18
N PHE A 37 1.50 -18.36 0.53
CA PHE A 37 1.35 -19.48 -0.38
C PHE A 37 -0.09 -19.63 -0.86
N GLY A 38 -1.06 -19.62 0.06
CA GLY A 38 -2.49 -19.73 -0.25
C GLY A 38 -2.99 -18.61 -1.13
N MET A 39 -2.49 -17.36 -0.94
CA MET A 39 -2.82 -16.22 -1.78
C MET A 39 -2.32 -16.44 -3.21
N ASN A 40 -1.07 -16.83 -3.39
CA ASN A 40 -0.51 -17.15 -4.70
C ASN A 40 -1.32 -18.27 -5.40
N MET A 41 -1.64 -19.33 -4.67
CA MET A 41 -2.46 -20.41 -5.21
C MET A 41 -3.88 -19.93 -5.58
N ALA A 42 -4.48 -19.05 -4.80
CA ALA A 42 -5.82 -18.55 -5.07
C ALA A 42 -5.84 -17.68 -6.35
N VAL A 43 -4.88 -16.74 -6.47
CA VAL A 43 -4.75 -15.87 -7.65
C VAL A 43 -4.42 -16.72 -8.88
N TRP A 44 -3.44 -17.61 -8.80
CA TRP A 44 -3.11 -18.51 -9.89
C TRP A 44 -4.30 -19.39 -10.33
N THR A 45 -5.08 -19.91 -9.37
CA THR A 45 -6.28 -20.71 -9.67
C THR A 45 -7.33 -19.86 -10.39
N PHE A 46 -7.51 -18.61 -9.94
CA PHE A 46 -8.42 -17.67 -10.59
C PHE A 46 -8.00 -17.40 -12.04
N ASP A 47 -6.74 -17.04 -12.26
CA ASP A 47 -6.20 -16.73 -13.59
C ASP A 47 -6.24 -17.95 -14.50
N ARG A 48 -5.88 -19.12 -13.98
CA ARG A 48 -5.82 -20.37 -14.72
C ARG A 48 -7.17 -20.89 -15.15
N PHE A 49 -8.18 -20.88 -14.27
CA PHE A 49 -9.45 -21.60 -14.46
C PHE A 49 -10.65 -20.69 -14.70
N LEU A 50 -10.66 -19.45 -14.18
CA LEU A 50 -11.75 -18.51 -14.40
C LEU A 50 -11.44 -17.54 -15.54
N MET A 51 -10.22 -16.97 -15.55
CA MET A 51 -9.81 -16.03 -16.60
C MET A 51 -9.24 -16.74 -17.82
N ASN A 52 -8.81 -18.00 -17.69
CA ASN A 52 -8.17 -18.84 -18.72
C ASN A 52 -6.91 -18.18 -19.33
N GLU A 53 -6.14 -17.48 -18.50
CA GLU A 53 -4.93 -16.79 -18.94
C GLU A 53 -3.84 -17.76 -19.35
N ASP A 54 -3.14 -17.45 -20.45
CA ASP A 54 -2.12 -18.34 -21.00
C ASP A 54 -0.86 -18.38 -20.12
N PHE A 55 -0.48 -17.26 -19.51
CA PHE A 55 0.65 -17.23 -18.59
C PHE A 55 0.48 -18.14 -17.38
N ALA A 56 -0.75 -18.39 -16.94
CA ALA A 56 -1.05 -19.26 -15.80
C ALA A 56 -1.03 -20.78 -16.14
N LYS A 57 -0.74 -21.14 -17.40
CA LYS A 57 -0.71 -22.57 -17.86
C LYS A 57 0.64 -23.23 -17.55
N ILE A 58 1.09 -23.10 -16.30
CA ILE A 58 2.37 -23.64 -15.82
C ILE A 58 2.44 -25.16 -15.85
N ASN A 59 3.64 -25.68 -16.02
CA ASN A 59 4.01 -27.08 -15.91
C ASN A 59 5.48 -27.22 -15.53
N GLY A 60 5.94 -28.45 -15.26
CA GLY A 60 7.34 -28.68 -14.86
C GLY A 60 8.39 -28.23 -15.86
N HIS A 61 8.04 -28.15 -17.16
CA HIS A 61 8.94 -27.66 -18.22
C HIS A 61 9.06 -26.13 -18.14
N THR A 62 7.94 -25.42 -18.02
CA THR A 62 7.94 -23.94 -17.93
C THR A 62 8.67 -23.47 -16.68
N ILE A 63 8.40 -24.08 -15.51
CA ILE A 63 9.13 -23.78 -14.27
C ILE A 63 10.64 -23.99 -14.45
N LYS A 64 11.05 -25.13 -15.02
CA LYS A 64 12.48 -25.37 -15.29
C LYS A 64 13.08 -24.33 -16.25
N GLN A 65 12.30 -23.87 -17.24
CA GLN A 65 12.72 -22.84 -18.17
C GLN A 65 12.91 -21.49 -17.46
N ASN A 66 12.02 -21.11 -16.55
CA ASN A 66 12.14 -19.90 -15.74
C ASN A 66 13.45 -19.88 -14.96
N PHE A 67 13.81 -20.99 -14.30
CA PHE A 67 15.10 -21.10 -13.60
C PHE A 67 16.31 -21.07 -14.55
N LYS A 68 16.16 -21.59 -15.78
CA LYS A 68 17.25 -21.60 -16.77
C LYS A 68 17.47 -20.24 -17.40
N THR A 69 16.39 -19.52 -17.70
CA THR A 69 16.45 -18.17 -18.28
C THR A 69 16.91 -17.16 -17.24
N GLY A 70 16.42 -17.28 -16.02
CA GLY A 70 16.64 -16.30 -14.96
C GLY A 70 15.86 -15.01 -15.18
N PRO A 71 15.99 -14.04 -14.25
CA PRO A 71 15.23 -12.79 -14.31
C PRO A 71 15.61 -11.90 -15.51
N VAL A 72 14.60 -11.34 -16.17
CA VAL A 72 14.71 -10.42 -17.31
C VAL A 72 13.89 -9.15 -17.04
N TRP A 73 14.17 -8.06 -17.75
CA TRP A 73 13.25 -6.92 -17.81
C TRP A 73 12.14 -7.23 -18.80
N ASP A 74 10.90 -7.11 -18.39
CA ASP A 74 9.76 -7.27 -19.27
C ASP A 74 9.17 -5.94 -19.75
N THR A 75 8.17 -6.03 -20.62
CA THR A 75 7.49 -4.88 -21.23
C THR A 75 5.98 -4.88 -20.96
N ASP A 76 5.57 -5.42 -19.85
CA ASP A 76 4.17 -5.51 -19.45
C ASP A 76 3.51 -4.14 -19.35
N LYS A 77 2.16 -4.14 -19.28
CA LYS A 77 1.39 -2.91 -19.19
C LYS A 77 1.78 -2.14 -17.93
N PHE A 78 2.03 -0.84 -18.09
CA PHE A 78 2.44 0.06 -17.03
C PHE A 78 1.53 -0.02 -15.78
N SER A 79 0.20 -0.10 -15.97
CA SER A 79 -0.74 -0.22 -14.85
C SER A 79 -0.66 -1.58 -14.15
N THR A 80 -0.33 -2.66 -14.85
CA THR A 80 -0.10 -3.98 -14.25
C THR A 80 1.10 -3.92 -13.33
N ASN A 81 2.24 -3.47 -13.86
CA ASN A 81 3.49 -3.41 -13.11
C ASN A 81 3.44 -2.48 -11.90
N LEU A 82 2.64 -1.40 -11.94
CA LEU A 82 2.70 -0.36 -10.92
C LEU A 82 1.44 -0.16 -10.09
N VAL A 83 0.39 -0.93 -10.36
CA VAL A 83 -0.81 -0.98 -9.51
C VAL A 83 -1.07 -2.41 -9.06
N ALA A 84 -1.13 -3.36 -10.01
CA ALA A 84 -1.47 -4.73 -9.66
C ALA A 84 -0.36 -5.42 -8.85
N HIS A 85 0.90 -5.33 -9.28
CA HIS A 85 2.03 -5.93 -8.57
C HIS A 85 2.25 -5.34 -7.17
N PRO A 86 2.32 -4.01 -6.95
CA PRO A 86 2.38 -3.44 -5.60
C PRO A 86 1.21 -3.83 -4.72
N TYR A 87 -0.01 -3.88 -5.27
CA TYR A 87 -1.17 -4.33 -4.52
C TYR A 87 -1.03 -5.79 -4.09
N HIS A 88 -0.62 -6.68 -5.01
CA HIS A 88 -0.36 -8.09 -4.71
C HIS A 88 0.72 -8.25 -3.62
N GLY A 89 1.83 -7.52 -3.75
CA GLY A 89 2.89 -7.47 -2.73
C GLY A 89 2.41 -6.99 -1.37
N SER A 90 1.45 -6.05 -1.35
CA SER A 90 0.85 -5.57 -0.10
C SER A 90 0.08 -6.66 0.65
N LEU A 91 -0.53 -7.60 -0.07
CA LEU A 91 -1.21 -8.75 0.54
C LEU A 91 -0.20 -9.69 1.23
N TYR A 92 0.94 -9.95 0.60
CA TYR A 92 2.01 -10.77 1.20
C TYR A 92 2.58 -10.13 2.47
N PHE A 93 2.87 -8.83 2.39
CA PHE A 93 3.36 -8.07 3.53
C PHE A 93 2.35 -8.07 4.68
N ASN A 94 1.07 -7.85 4.36
CA ASN A 94 -0.02 -7.84 5.35
C ASN A 94 -0.28 -9.22 5.97
N ALA A 95 -0.05 -10.32 5.25
CA ALA A 95 -0.08 -11.66 5.83
C ALA A 95 0.93 -11.77 7.01
N ALA A 96 2.15 -11.30 6.80
CA ALA A 96 3.17 -11.31 7.83
C ALA A 96 2.85 -10.37 9.01
N ARG A 97 2.46 -9.12 8.71
CA ARG A 97 2.07 -8.14 9.73
C ARG A 97 0.92 -8.63 10.60
N SER A 98 -0.10 -9.23 9.98
CA SER A 98 -1.28 -9.77 10.67
C SER A 98 -0.97 -10.96 11.57
N ASN A 99 0.15 -11.63 11.33
CA ASN A 99 0.68 -12.72 12.14
C ASN A 99 1.72 -12.28 13.19
N GLY A 100 1.73 -11.00 13.58
CA GLY A 100 2.54 -10.48 14.67
C GLY A 100 4.02 -10.28 14.34
N LEU A 101 4.38 -10.24 13.06
CA LEU A 101 5.72 -9.87 12.62
C LEU A 101 5.82 -8.34 12.52
N ASN A 102 6.96 -7.78 12.93
CA ASN A 102 7.19 -6.34 12.77
C ASN A 102 7.49 -5.99 11.31
N PHE A 103 7.61 -4.69 11.01
CA PHE A 103 7.88 -4.19 9.67
C PHE A 103 9.04 -4.93 8.98
N TRP A 104 10.21 -4.97 9.63
CA TRP A 104 11.41 -5.57 9.08
C TRP A 104 11.29 -7.08 8.85
N GLN A 105 10.60 -7.77 9.75
CA GLN A 105 10.36 -9.21 9.67
C GLN A 105 9.33 -9.55 8.58
N SER A 106 8.53 -8.59 8.14
CA SER A 106 7.51 -8.78 7.10
C SER A 106 8.06 -8.60 5.68
N ILE A 107 9.19 -7.88 5.53
CA ILE A 107 9.85 -7.66 4.22
C ILE A 107 10.14 -8.98 3.47
N PRO A 108 10.74 -10.02 4.10
CA PRO A 108 11.01 -11.29 3.42
C PRO A 108 9.75 -11.99 2.86
N PHE A 109 8.57 -11.75 3.43
CA PHE A 109 7.33 -12.34 2.94
C PHE A 109 6.83 -11.67 1.66
N ALA A 110 6.97 -10.35 1.55
CA ALA A 110 6.68 -9.63 0.31
C ALA A 110 7.61 -10.08 -0.81
N ALA A 111 8.92 -10.07 -0.56
CA ALA A 111 9.92 -10.52 -1.54
C ALA A 111 9.77 -12.02 -1.88
N GLY A 112 9.55 -12.88 -0.89
CA GLY A 112 9.38 -14.32 -1.08
C GLY A 112 8.11 -14.67 -1.84
N GLY A 113 7.00 -13.97 -1.57
CA GLY A 113 5.75 -14.11 -2.30
C GLY A 113 5.89 -13.70 -3.77
N SER A 114 6.58 -12.59 -4.03
CA SER A 114 6.91 -12.13 -5.37
C SER A 114 7.77 -13.14 -6.13
N LEU A 115 8.89 -13.59 -5.52
CA LEU A 115 9.74 -14.62 -6.12
C LEU A 115 8.99 -15.91 -6.41
N MET A 116 8.09 -16.31 -5.52
CA MET A 116 7.26 -17.50 -5.74
C MET A 116 6.35 -17.34 -6.95
N TRP A 117 5.73 -16.16 -7.12
CA TRP A 117 4.88 -15.86 -8.27
C TRP A 117 5.67 -15.97 -9.57
N GLU A 118 6.75 -15.22 -9.69
CA GLU A 118 7.56 -15.11 -10.89
C GLU A 118 8.17 -16.45 -11.35
N PHE A 119 8.65 -17.25 -10.42
CA PHE A 119 9.33 -18.50 -10.79
C PHE A 119 8.41 -19.70 -10.94
N PHE A 120 7.25 -19.72 -10.27
CA PHE A 120 6.42 -20.91 -10.18
C PHE A 120 4.97 -20.75 -10.65
N MET A 121 4.47 -19.53 -10.82
CA MET A 121 3.06 -19.28 -11.12
C MET A 121 2.81 -18.78 -12.53
N GLU A 122 3.89 -18.43 -13.26
CA GLU A 122 3.84 -17.93 -14.62
C GLU A 122 4.68 -18.76 -15.60
N THR A 123 4.25 -18.78 -16.88
CA THR A 123 5.00 -19.42 -17.96
C THR A 123 6.08 -18.50 -18.54
N GLU A 124 5.93 -17.21 -18.34
CA GLU A 124 6.86 -16.17 -18.79
C GLU A 124 8.16 -16.20 -17.96
N PRO A 125 9.28 -15.73 -18.50
CA PRO A 125 10.52 -15.57 -17.73
C PRO A 125 10.30 -14.64 -16.54
N PRO A 126 10.91 -14.92 -15.37
CA PRO A 126 10.77 -14.07 -14.19
C PRO A 126 11.12 -12.60 -14.48
N SER A 127 10.26 -11.68 -14.10
CA SER A 127 10.40 -10.27 -14.39
C SER A 127 11.10 -9.52 -13.24
N ILE A 128 12.19 -8.78 -13.57
CA ILE A 128 12.90 -7.96 -12.59
C ILE A 128 12.04 -6.79 -12.11
N ASN A 129 11.38 -6.09 -13.05
CA ASN A 129 10.53 -4.95 -12.71
C ASN A 129 9.36 -5.37 -11.83
N ASP A 130 8.76 -6.54 -12.05
CA ASP A 130 7.63 -7.01 -11.27
C ASP A 130 8.05 -7.46 -9.88
N MET A 131 9.19 -8.16 -9.78
CA MET A 131 9.77 -8.48 -8.48
C MET A 131 10.09 -7.23 -7.66
N LEU A 132 10.60 -6.17 -8.28
CA LEU A 132 10.88 -4.90 -7.61
C LEU A 132 9.59 -4.17 -7.24
N ALA A 133 8.66 -4.04 -8.18
CA ALA A 133 7.38 -3.36 -7.95
C ALA A 133 6.53 -4.07 -6.89
N THR A 134 6.41 -5.40 -6.96
CA THR A 134 5.70 -6.23 -5.99
C THR A 134 6.35 -6.13 -4.60
N SER A 135 7.69 -6.20 -4.53
CA SER A 135 8.37 -6.17 -3.23
C SER A 135 8.33 -4.77 -2.62
N PHE A 136 8.91 -3.77 -3.28
CA PHE A 136 9.05 -2.43 -2.69
C PHE A 136 7.73 -1.68 -2.60
N GLY A 137 6.96 -1.63 -3.69
CA GLY A 137 5.63 -1.03 -3.67
C GLY A 137 4.67 -1.77 -2.72
N GLY A 138 4.80 -3.10 -2.66
CA GLY A 138 4.03 -3.93 -1.74
C GLY A 138 4.35 -3.70 -0.27
N ILE A 139 5.60 -3.48 0.10
CA ILE A 139 6.01 -3.12 1.47
C ILE A 139 5.36 -1.79 1.87
N GLU A 140 5.45 -0.78 1.02
CA GLU A 140 4.89 0.53 1.30
C GLU A 140 3.37 0.51 1.42
N LEU A 141 2.67 0.06 0.37
CA LEU A 141 1.21 -0.04 0.40
C LEU A 141 0.72 -1.00 1.49
N GLY A 142 1.48 -2.06 1.76
CA GLY A 142 1.19 -3.02 2.81
C GLY A 142 1.23 -2.39 4.20
N GLU A 143 2.28 -1.65 4.54
CA GLU A 143 2.35 -1.00 5.84
C GLU A 143 1.31 0.11 5.99
N ILE A 144 1.08 0.91 4.94
CA ILE A 144 0.02 1.93 4.94
C ILE A 144 -1.35 1.29 5.19
N THR A 145 -1.72 0.26 4.42
CA THR A 145 -3.02 -0.41 4.57
C THR A 145 -3.15 -1.16 5.90
N TYR A 146 -2.07 -1.75 6.42
CA TYR A 146 -2.02 -2.34 7.75
C TYR A 146 -2.37 -1.32 8.83
N ARG A 147 -1.67 -0.17 8.85
CA ARG A 147 -1.89 0.89 9.84
C ARG A 147 -3.26 1.53 9.73
N LEU A 148 -3.74 1.78 8.51
CA LEU A 148 -5.09 2.31 8.30
C LEU A 148 -6.16 1.33 8.75
N SER A 149 -6.02 0.05 8.44
CA SER A 149 -6.97 -0.97 8.90
C SER A 149 -7.01 -1.09 10.42
N ASP A 150 -5.87 -0.84 11.08
CA ASP A 150 -5.76 -0.89 12.54
C ASP A 150 -6.57 0.18 13.26
N LEU A 151 -6.82 1.32 12.60
CA LEU A 151 -7.68 2.38 13.16
C LEU A 151 -9.12 1.93 13.39
N PHE A 152 -9.60 0.95 12.63
CA PHE A 152 -10.96 0.45 12.71
C PHE A 152 -11.12 -0.74 13.66
N ILE A 153 -10.04 -1.50 13.93
CA ILE A 153 -10.10 -2.69 14.77
C ILE A 153 -10.22 -2.30 16.24
N ASP A 154 -11.32 -2.73 16.86
CA ASP A 154 -11.50 -2.67 18.32
C ASP A 154 -12.12 -3.98 18.83
N ASN A 155 -11.30 -4.81 19.47
CA ASN A 155 -11.73 -6.10 20.02
C ASN A 155 -12.69 -5.99 21.21
N ARG A 156 -12.98 -4.78 21.69
CA ARG A 156 -13.95 -4.50 22.76
C ARG A 156 -15.35 -4.22 22.23
N SER A 157 -15.46 -3.86 20.93
CA SER A 157 -16.74 -3.54 20.28
C SER A 157 -17.63 -4.79 20.15
N HIS A 158 -18.93 -4.59 20.03
CA HIS A 158 -19.95 -5.65 20.01
C HIS A 158 -20.99 -5.41 18.90
N GLY A 159 -21.71 -6.47 18.55
CA GLY A 159 -22.85 -6.41 17.64
C GLY A 159 -22.53 -5.77 16.28
N ALA A 160 -23.43 -4.93 15.80
CA ALA A 160 -23.30 -4.29 14.48
C ALA A 160 -22.05 -3.37 14.36
N GLU A 161 -21.66 -2.72 15.45
CA GLU A 161 -20.43 -1.90 15.48
C GLU A 161 -19.21 -2.77 15.17
N ARG A 162 -19.10 -3.92 15.82
CA ARG A 162 -18.01 -4.88 15.57
C ARG A 162 -17.95 -5.30 14.12
N VAL A 163 -19.10 -5.70 13.56
CA VAL A 163 -19.18 -6.13 12.16
C VAL A 163 -18.78 -4.99 11.22
N GLY A 164 -19.28 -3.79 11.44
CA GLY A 164 -18.92 -2.62 10.64
C GLY A 164 -17.41 -2.33 10.68
N ARG A 165 -16.79 -2.39 11.85
CA ARG A 165 -15.34 -2.19 12.03
C ARG A 165 -14.52 -3.26 11.33
N GLU A 166 -14.88 -4.53 11.43
CA GLU A 166 -14.20 -5.64 10.74
C GLU A 166 -14.33 -5.52 9.21
N ILE A 167 -15.51 -5.13 8.70
CA ILE A 167 -15.73 -4.89 7.27
C ILE A 167 -14.85 -3.75 6.78
N LEU A 168 -14.85 -2.60 7.46
CA LEU A 168 -14.03 -1.44 7.07
C LEU A 168 -12.54 -1.77 7.10
N SER A 169 -12.08 -2.45 8.15
CA SER A 169 -10.70 -2.94 8.24
C SER A 169 -10.36 -3.89 7.09
N GLY A 170 -11.28 -4.79 6.75
CA GLY A 170 -11.09 -5.77 5.68
C GLY A 170 -11.10 -5.16 4.28
N LEU A 171 -11.89 -4.11 4.04
CA LEU A 171 -11.85 -3.37 2.77
C LEU A 171 -10.50 -2.67 2.55
N ILE A 172 -9.87 -2.20 3.62
CA ILE A 172 -8.55 -1.55 3.56
C ILE A 172 -7.44 -2.59 3.45
N SER A 173 -7.51 -3.66 4.24
CA SER A 173 -6.51 -4.73 4.27
C SER A 173 -7.19 -6.12 4.25
N PRO A 174 -7.46 -6.68 3.05
CA PRO A 174 -8.15 -7.96 2.91
C PRO A 174 -7.42 -9.12 3.61
N MET A 175 -6.09 -9.16 3.51
CA MET A 175 -5.31 -10.22 4.19
C MET A 175 -5.42 -10.14 5.70
N ARG A 176 -5.54 -8.94 6.26
CA ARG A 176 -5.78 -8.80 7.70
C ARG A 176 -7.14 -9.35 8.11
N ALA A 177 -8.18 -9.10 7.32
CA ALA A 177 -9.50 -9.68 7.56
C ALA A 177 -9.47 -11.22 7.48
N ILE A 178 -8.85 -11.78 6.44
CA ILE A 178 -8.67 -13.23 6.28
C ILE A 178 -7.94 -13.83 7.48
N ASN A 179 -6.81 -13.25 7.88
CA ASN A 179 -6.06 -13.69 9.05
C ASN A 179 -6.90 -13.65 10.33
N ARG A 180 -7.65 -12.57 10.56
CA ARG A 180 -8.51 -12.42 11.75
C ARG A 180 -9.64 -13.43 11.76
N ILE A 181 -10.17 -13.82 10.59
CA ILE A 181 -11.15 -14.90 10.46
C ILE A 181 -10.51 -16.25 10.80
N ILE A 182 -9.39 -16.58 10.18
CA ILE A 182 -8.66 -17.85 10.37
C ILE A 182 -8.23 -18.03 11.84
N THR A 183 -7.75 -16.97 12.47
CA THR A 183 -7.27 -17.02 13.86
C THR A 183 -8.38 -16.88 14.90
N GLY A 184 -9.63 -16.61 14.47
CA GLY A 184 -10.76 -16.37 15.34
C GLY A 184 -10.77 -15.00 16.01
N GLU A 185 -9.82 -14.12 15.68
CA GLU A 185 -9.76 -12.77 16.26
C GLU A 185 -10.93 -11.88 15.84
N ALA A 186 -11.52 -12.13 14.67
CA ALA A 186 -12.72 -11.44 14.19
C ALA A 186 -13.92 -11.63 15.15
N TRP A 187 -14.00 -12.79 15.81
CA TRP A 187 -15.10 -13.18 16.71
C TRP A 187 -14.76 -13.05 18.18
N ARG A 188 -13.47 -13.03 18.53
CA ARG A 188 -13.01 -13.01 19.89
C ARG A 188 -13.20 -11.64 20.52
N HIS A 189 -13.99 -11.59 21.58
CA HIS A 189 -14.03 -10.44 22.46
C HIS A 189 -12.88 -10.51 23.46
N SER A 190 -12.05 -9.48 23.52
CA SER A 190 -10.97 -9.41 24.49
C SER A 190 -10.89 -8.03 25.12
N SER A 191 -10.62 -8.00 26.42
CA SER A 191 -10.20 -6.76 27.06
C SER A 191 -8.88 -6.30 26.45
N SER A 192 -8.67 -4.99 26.35
CA SER A 192 -7.48 -4.36 25.78
C SER A 192 -6.22 -4.54 26.63
N LYS A 193 -5.96 -5.74 27.17
CA LYS A 193 -4.79 -5.96 28.03
C LYS A 193 -3.51 -5.56 27.29
N GLY A 194 -2.92 -4.43 27.71
CA GLY A 194 -1.66 -3.91 27.20
C GLY A 194 -1.76 -3.09 25.92
N ARG A 195 -2.87 -3.08 25.19
CA ARG A 195 -3.05 -2.24 24.00
C ARG A 195 -3.60 -0.88 24.41
N VAL A 196 -2.79 0.14 24.28
CA VAL A 196 -3.26 1.52 24.43
C VAL A 196 -3.85 1.95 23.09
N TYR A 197 -5.17 2.15 23.05
CA TYR A 197 -5.84 2.76 21.90
C TYR A 197 -5.56 4.25 21.91
N THR A 198 -4.42 4.66 21.39
CA THR A 198 -4.09 6.06 21.21
C THR A 198 -4.71 6.57 19.92
N SER A 199 -5.29 7.77 19.96
CA SER A 199 -5.72 8.46 18.75
C SER A 199 -4.49 8.93 17.99
N VAL A 200 -4.15 8.22 16.90
CA VAL A 200 -3.15 8.73 15.96
C VAL A 200 -3.76 9.92 15.23
N PRO A 201 -3.05 11.04 15.08
CA PRO A 201 -3.53 12.14 14.25
C PRO A 201 -3.71 11.65 12.81
N VAL A 202 -4.92 11.79 12.29
CA VAL A 202 -5.23 11.45 10.89
C VAL A 202 -5.97 12.62 10.27
N ASN A 203 -5.44 13.14 9.16
CA ASN A 203 -6.09 14.16 8.37
C ASN A 203 -6.48 13.58 7.01
N PHE A 204 -7.76 13.71 6.66
CA PHE A 204 -8.27 13.22 5.39
C PHE A 204 -8.94 14.35 4.62
N ILE A 205 -8.45 14.60 3.41
CA ILE A 205 -8.92 15.67 2.54
C ILE A 205 -9.45 15.05 1.24
N VAL A 206 -10.64 15.49 0.83
CA VAL A 206 -11.22 15.15 -0.47
C VAL A 206 -11.36 16.43 -1.29
N GLY A 207 -10.81 16.41 -2.49
CA GLY A 207 -10.98 17.46 -3.48
C GLY A 207 -11.85 16.95 -4.65
N VAL A 208 -12.82 17.75 -5.07
CA VAL A 208 -13.65 17.46 -6.23
C VAL A 208 -13.71 18.71 -7.09
N GLY A 209 -13.47 18.56 -8.39
CA GLY A 209 -13.51 19.71 -9.30
C GLY A 209 -13.38 19.32 -10.76
N PRO A 210 -13.62 20.28 -11.67
CA PRO A 210 -13.37 20.07 -13.09
C PRO A 210 -11.85 20.07 -13.34
N ARG A 211 -11.41 19.19 -14.23
CA ARG A 211 -10.05 19.17 -14.79
C ARG A 211 -10.16 19.34 -16.30
N PHE A 212 -9.39 20.27 -16.84
CA PHE A 212 -9.29 20.50 -18.28
C PHE A 212 -8.01 19.90 -18.81
N LEU A 213 -8.12 19.07 -19.84
CA LEU A 213 -6.99 18.51 -20.59
C LEU A 213 -6.93 19.19 -21.95
N ALA A 214 -5.91 20.01 -22.15
CA ALA A 214 -5.63 20.65 -23.43
C ALA A 214 -5.10 19.63 -24.44
N GLU A 215 -5.49 19.76 -25.70
CA GLU A 215 -4.99 18.90 -26.78
C GLU A 215 -3.50 19.14 -27.09
N GLN A 216 -3.03 20.38 -26.85
CA GLN A 216 -1.64 20.78 -26.99
C GLN A 216 -1.32 21.83 -25.93
N GLU A 217 -0.05 22.00 -25.62
CA GLU A 217 0.42 23.05 -24.70
C GLU A 217 -0.04 24.44 -25.17
N GLY A 218 -0.71 25.16 -24.27
CA GLY A 218 -1.28 26.49 -24.56
C GLY A 218 -2.58 26.49 -25.36
N SER A 219 -3.12 25.33 -25.78
CA SER A 219 -4.38 25.21 -26.51
C SER A 219 -5.58 25.55 -25.62
N LYS A 220 -6.56 26.26 -26.21
CA LYS A 220 -7.90 26.45 -25.63
C LYS A 220 -8.86 25.30 -25.98
N HIS A 221 -8.45 24.43 -26.89
CA HIS A 221 -9.20 23.23 -27.26
C HIS A 221 -8.76 22.07 -26.39
N GLY A 222 -9.72 21.31 -25.90
CA GLY A 222 -9.46 20.20 -25.01
C GLY A 222 -10.75 19.62 -24.44
N THR A 223 -10.63 18.70 -23.52
CA THR A 223 -11.74 18.00 -22.87
C THR A 223 -11.77 18.34 -21.39
N THR A 224 -12.97 18.64 -20.89
CA THR A 224 -13.20 18.85 -19.45
C THR A 224 -13.88 17.62 -18.87
N SER A 225 -13.42 17.14 -17.72
CA SER A 225 -14.06 16.08 -16.96
C SER A 225 -13.95 16.32 -15.46
N MET A 226 -14.61 15.47 -14.69
CA MET A 226 -14.52 15.47 -13.24
C MET A 226 -13.17 14.89 -12.79
N HIS A 227 -12.56 15.54 -11.82
CA HIS A 227 -11.40 15.04 -11.08
C HIS A 227 -11.77 14.91 -9.60
N VAL A 228 -11.41 13.78 -8.99
CA VAL A 228 -11.54 13.55 -7.55
C VAL A 228 -10.16 13.23 -7.01
N SER A 229 -9.74 13.95 -5.99
CA SER A 229 -8.47 13.70 -5.31
C SER A 229 -8.68 13.39 -3.84
N PHE A 230 -7.85 12.51 -3.33
CA PHE A 230 -7.78 12.16 -1.93
C PHE A 230 -6.38 12.43 -1.41
N ARG A 231 -6.30 12.97 -0.20
CA ARG A 231 -5.06 13.08 0.56
C ARG A 231 -5.33 12.61 1.98
N LEU A 232 -4.47 11.73 2.45
CA LEU A 232 -4.45 11.25 3.82
C LEU A 232 -3.08 11.49 4.42
N ASP A 233 -3.03 12.19 5.54
CA ASP A 233 -1.85 12.36 6.37
C ASP A 233 -2.07 11.55 7.66
N TYR A 234 -1.17 10.63 7.97
CA TYR A 234 -1.20 9.77 9.16
C TYR A 234 0.01 10.07 10.02
N GLY A 235 -0.20 10.24 11.32
CA GLY A 235 0.86 10.56 12.26
C GLY A 235 1.25 12.03 12.25
N ASP A 236 2.29 12.36 13.02
CA ASP A 236 2.84 13.71 13.12
C ASP A 236 4.23 13.76 12.46
N PRO A 237 4.41 14.50 11.35
CA PRO A 237 5.71 14.62 10.68
C PRO A 237 6.76 15.36 11.53
N PHE A 238 6.31 16.09 12.55
CA PHE A 238 7.18 16.89 13.44
C PHE A 238 7.49 16.17 14.76
N ASN A 239 7.15 14.88 14.86
CA ASN A 239 7.53 14.10 16.02
C ASN A 239 9.05 14.05 16.14
N ASP A 240 9.56 14.17 17.37
CA ASP A 240 10.99 14.28 17.64
C ASP A 240 11.78 13.04 17.19
N ASP A 241 11.23 11.86 17.41
CA ASP A 241 11.81 10.58 17.01
C ASP A 241 10.73 9.63 16.48
N PHE A 242 11.01 8.90 15.40
CA PHE A 242 10.20 7.77 14.93
C PHE A 242 10.76 6.47 15.48
N TYR A 243 9.97 5.77 16.26
CA TYR A 243 10.37 4.51 16.91
C TYR A 243 10.12 3.27 16.06
N SER A 244 9.19 3.37 15.10
CA SER A 244 8.93 2.33 14.12
C SER A 244 8.64 2.90 12.74
N PRO A 245 8.93 2.14 11.67
CA PRO A 245 8.63 2.60 10.32
C PRO A 245 7.15 2.96 10.14
N TYR A 246 6.89 3.98 9.34
CA TYR A 246 5.54 4.48 9.01
C TYR A 246 4.73 5.02 10.20
N GLU A 247 5.36 5.47 11.27
CA GLU A 247 4.68 6.28 12.29
C GLU A 247 4.13 7.58 11.72
N TRP A 248 4.74 8.06 10.65
CA TRP A 248 4.21 9.08 9.77
C TRP A 248 4.24 8.61 8.33
N PHE A 249 3.14 8.84 7.63
CA PHE A 249 3.07 8.71 6.18
C PHE A 249 2.00 9.62 5.59
N GLN A 250 2.13 9.90 4.29
CA GLN A 250 1.15 10.59 3.47
C GLN A 250 0.79 9.72 2.27
N LEU A 251 -0.51 9.65 1.96
CA LEU A 251 -1.03 9.00 0.75
C LEU A 251 -1.87 10.01 -0.02
N LYS A 252 -1.63 10.11 -1.33
CA LYS A 252 -2.45 10.88 -2.27
C LYS A 252 -2.91 9.97 -3.39
N ALA A 253 -4.15 10.14 -3.83
CA ALA A 253 -4.69 9.46 -5.00
C ALA A 253 -5.54 10.43 -5.82
N GLY A 254 -5.45 10.33 -7.14
CA GLY A 254 -6.22 11.12 -8.09
C GLY A 254 -6.97 10.21 -9.06
N PHE A 255 -8.25 10.52 -9.26
CA PHE A 255 -9.15 9.82 -10.16
C PHE A 255 -9.70 10.78 -11.18
N ASP A 256 -9.53 10.44 -12.46
CA ASP A 256 -10.00 11.23 -13.59
C ASP A 256 -11.09 10.49 -14.37
N PHE A 257 -12.23 11.12 -14.53
CA PHE A 257 -13.40 10.52 -15.19
C PHE A 257 -13.47 10.89 -16.68
N PHE A 258 -12.31 10.95 -17.35
CA PHE A 258 -12.24 11.10 -18.79
C PHE A 258 -12.49 9.77 -19.50
N SER A 259 -13.22 9.77 -20.61
CA SER A 259 -13.39 8.58 -21.45
C SER A 259 -12.08 8.13 -22.10
N SER A 260 -11.17 9.08 -22.34
CA SER A 260 -9.90 8.89 -23.04
C SER A 260 -8.69 8.67 -22.13
N GLN A 261 -8.85 8.76 -20.80
CA GLN A 261 -7.76 8.67 -19.83
C GLN A 261 -7.94 7.47 -18.88
N PRO A 262 -6.89 6.98 -18.23
CA PRO A 262 -7.01 6.04 -17.12
C PRO A 262 -7.84 6.63 -15.99
N LEU A 263 -8.62 5.78 -15.31
CA LEU A 263 -9.39 6.20 -14.14
C LEU A 263 -8.48 6.63 -12.99
N ILE A 264 -7.43 5.86 -12.71
CA ILE A 264 -6.42 6.19 -11.72
C ILE A 264 -5.33 6.96 -12.44
N SER A 265 -5.26 8.26 -12.22
CA SER A 265 -4.27 9.13 -12.85
C SER A 265 -3.03 9.35 -12.01
N GLN A 266 -3.16 9.19 -10.70
CA GLN A 266 -2.09 9.46 -9.74
C GLN A 266 -2.26 8.65 -8.47
N VAL A 267 -1.17 8.06 -7.99
CA VAL A 267 -1.01 7.56 -6.62
C VAL A 267 0.37 7.96 -6.14
N ASN A 268 0.44 8.66 -5.02
CA ASN A 268 1.71 9.01 -4.38
C ASN A 268 1.62 8.63 -2.92
N ALA A 269 2.62 7.92 -2.45
CA ALA A 269 2.79 7.63 -1.05
C ALA A 269 4.19 8.04 -0.60
N VAL A 270 4.32 8.44 0.64
CA VAL A 270 5.59 8.67 1.30
C VAL A 270 5.46 8.24 2.75
N GLY A 271 6.37 7.39 3.21
CA GLY A 271 6.39 6.91 4.59
C GLY A 271 7.78 7.04 5.21
N ALA A 272 7.82 7.48 6.47
CA ALA A 272 9.07 7.55 7.22
C ALA A 272 9.49 6.15 7.66
N ILE A 273 10.64 5.68 7.17
CA ILE A 273 11.26 4.41 7.62
C ILE A 273 12.01 4.62 8.92
N TRP A 274 12.68 5.75 9.03
CA TRP A 274 13.44 6.15 10.19
C TRP A 274 13.51 7.67 10.26
N GLY A 275 13.46 8.22 11.46
CA GLY A 275 13.63 9.66 11.67
C GLY A 275 14.10 9.95 13.08
N LYS A 276 14.91 11.00 13.19
CA LYS A 276 15.46 11.43 14.48
C LYS A 276 15.62 12.95 14.51
N GLN A 277 15.30 13.54 15.64
CA GLN A 277 15.66 14.92 15.92
C GLN A 277 17.18 15.00 16.17
N VAL A 278 17.87 15.73 15.30
CA VAL A 278 19.33 15.90 15.36
C VAL A 278 19.71 17.05 16.28
N TRP A 279 18.88 18.10 16.29
CA TRP A 279 19.13 19.30 17.06
C TRP A 279 17.83 20.05 17.34
N SER A 280 17.72 20.64 18.52
CA SER A 280 16.61 21.51 18.90
C SER A 280 17.09 22.64 19.81
N LYS A 281 16.71 23.88 19.52
CA LYS A 281 16.99 25.05 20.35
C LYS A 281 15.88 26.07 20.23
N GLY A 282 15.08 26.23 21.28
CA GLY A 282 13.91 27.11 21.29
C GLY A 282 12.91 26.74 20.18
N PRO A 283 12.46 27.69 19.34
CA PRO A 283 11.49 27.40 18.28
C PRO A 283 12.10 26.76 17.01
N ARG A 284 13.37 26.41 17.04
CA ARG A 284 14.09 25.85 15.89
C ARG A 284 14.50 24.42 16.17
N SER A 285 14.24 23.53 15.22
CA SER A 285 14.68 22.14 15.27
C SER A 285 15.21 21.71 13.92
N LEU A 286 16.08 20.71 13.92
CA LEU A 286 16.56 19.99 12.75
C LEU A 286 16.30 18.50 12.98
N ALA A 287 15.57 17.90 12.07
CA ALA A 287 15.37 16.47 12.03
C ALA A 287 15.97 15.90 10.75
N ALA A 288 16.44 14.66 10.80
CA ALA A 288 16.89 13.89 9.65
C ALA A 288 16.14 12.56 9.62
N GLY A 289 15.84 12.06 8.42
CA GLY A 289 15.08 10.82 8.26
C GLY A 289 15.37 10.12 6.95
N ILE A 290 14.94 8.88 6.88
CA ILE A 290 14.93 8.06 5.68
C ILE A 290 13.47 7.80 5.34
N PHE A 291 13.08 8.10 4.11
CA PHE A 291 11.71 7.99 3.63
C PHE A 291 11.66 7.02 2.44
N GLN A 292 10.60 6.25 2.38
CA GLN A 292 10.25 5.46 1.19
C GLN A 292 9.19 6.23 0.42
N HIS A 293 9.29 6.21 -0.91
CA HIS A 293 8.36 6.84 -1.83
C HIS A 293 7.82 5.82 -2.80
N PHE A 294 6.54 5.93 -3.10
CA PHE A 294 5.87 5.26 -4.20
C PHE A 294 5.14 6.31 -5.03
N ASP A 295 5.52 6.44 -6.28
CA ASP A 295 4.94 7.41 -7.19
C ASP A 295 4.43 6.72 -8.46
N TYR A 296 3.18 7.01 -8.79
CA TYR A 296 2.51 6.55 -9.99
C TYR A 296 1.76 7.71 -10.62
N TYR A 297 2.05 7.96 -11.90
CA TYR A 297 1.32 8.90 -12.75
C TYR A 297 1.07 8.25 -14.10
N ASP A 298 -0.16 8.25 -14.57
CA ASP A 298 -0.52 7.74 -15.88
C ASP A 298 -1.50 8.68 -16.58
N SER A 299 -1.11 9.14 -17.77
CA SER A 299 -1.94 9.94 -18.67
C SER A 299 -2.09 9.28 -20.05
N GLU A 300 -1.92 7.95 -20.12
CA GLU A 300 -2.06 7.23 -21.37
C GLU A 300 -3.47 7.36 -21.92
N LEU A 301 -3.59 7.68 -23.23
CA LEU A 301 -4.87 7.67 -23.89
C LEU A 301 -5.34 6.23 -24.13
N LYS A 302 -6.59 5.95 -23.74
CA LYS A 302 -7.29 4.74 -24.16
C LYS A 302 -7.43 4.78 -25.68
N SER A 303 -7.09 3.68 -26.35
CA SER A 303 -6.98 3.54 -27.82
C SER A 303 -8.13 4.19 -28.62
N ASN A 304 -7.82 4.75 -29.78
CA ASN A 304 -8.60 5.38 -30.86
C ASN A 304 -8.57 6.91 -30.93
N SER A 305 -7.79 7.60 -30.14
CA SER A 305 -7.52 9.01 -30.38
C SER A 305 -6.20 9.17 -31.13
N SER A 306 -6.23 9.94 -32.22
CA SER A 306 -5.02 10.39 -32.92
C SER A 306 -4.23 11.29 -31.98
N GLN A 307 -3.22 10.74 -31.31
CA GLN A 307 -2.42 11.49 -30.37
C GLN A 307 -1.21 12.10 -31.06
N THR A 308 -1.07 13.41 -30.96
CA THR A 308 0.10 14.15 -31.44
C THR A 308 1.18 14.32 -30.37
N VAL A 309 0.86 14.05 -29.10
CA VAL A 309 1.77 14.17 -27.94
C VAL A 309 1.92 12.81 -27.25
N ALA A 310 3.16 12.43 -26.95
CA ALA A 310 3.44 11.19 -26.23
C ALA A 310 2.77 11.19 -24.83
N PRO A 311 2.22 10.05 -24.38
CA PRO A 311 1.65 9.94 -23.05
C PRO A 311 2.72 10.20 -21.99
N TYR A 312 2.31 10.90 -20.94
CA TYR A 312 3.18 11.13 -19.79
C TYR A 312 2.97 10.04 -18.75
N ARG A 313 4.01 9.30 -18.48
CA ARG A 313 4.03 8.23 -17.48
C ARG A 313 5.28 8.37 -16.63
N ILE A 314 5.08 8.41 -15.33
CA ILE A 314 6.17 8.35 -14.36
C ILE A 314 5.77 7.37 -13.27
N SER A 315 6.73 6.59 -12.82
CA SER A 315 6.56 5.76 -11.64
C SER A 315 7.87 5.51 -10.93
N GLU A 316 7.77 5.41 -9.63
CA GLU A 316 8.78 4.88 -8.72
C GLU A 316 8.11 3.89 -7.78
N ALA A 317 8.62 2.67 -7.70
CA ALA A 317 8.16 1.71 -6.69
C ALA A 317 8.92 1.86 -5.37
N ALA A 318 10.11 2.46 -5.40
CA ALA A 318 10.88 2.84 -4.23
C ALA A 318 11.90 3.91 -4.57
N ALA A 319 11.85 5.01 -3.85
CA ALA A 319 12.96 5.95 -3.71
C ALA A 319 13.23 6.15 -2.22
N VAL A 320 14.48 6.34 -1.88
CA VAL A 320 14.88 6.66 -0.50
C VAL A 320 15.52 8.03 -0.51
N GLY A 321 14.90 8.96 0.20
CA GLY A 321 15.34 10.33 0.34
C GLY A 321 15.42 10.75 1.80
N GLY A 322 16.09 11.84 2.06
CA GLY A 322 16.25 12.40 3.39
C GLY A 322 16.35 13.93 3.38
#